data_9d4afa08026b278d413b2804b726e35d
#
_entry.id   9d4afa08026b278d413b2804b726e35d
#
_cell.length_a   1.000
_cell.length_b   1.000
_cell.length_c   1.000
_cell.angle_alpha   90.00
_cell.angle_beta   90.00
_cell.angle_gamma   90.00
#
_symmetry.space_group_name_H-M   'P 1'
#
loop_
_entity.id
_entity.type
_entity.pdbx_description
1 polymer ?
#
loop_
_entity_poly.entity_id
_entity_poly.type
_entity_poly.pdbx_seq_one_letter_code
_entity_poly.pdbx_strand_id
1 'polypeptide(L)'
;GRTVLVYIVGDNGVSELSSLFKVNFSDMKAGMEEVDYSKCNLVVYSEMVNDVPHLISLKQKNGKVVADTLFTYDEQNPLDKEVMASVISQTVSYFPADSYGFVFLSHSSSWVPASNNANSRSIGYYRRTQMNIPDFREALSSAFPKPLKFILFDSCNMQSVEVAYELRDCSEYFIGSPTEIPGPGAPYKAVVPEMFTETNLATNIAEAYYGYYEKSYTGVAPVSNENWTGGVATSCLLYTSDAADE
;
A
#
# COMPACT_ATOMS: atom_id res chain seq x y z
N GLY A 1 -16.92 1.14 -10.92
CA GLY A 1 -16.09 1.98 -10.05
C GLY A 1 -15.10 1.20 -9.22
N ARG A 2 -14.08 1.87 -8.68
CA ARG A 2 -13.04 1.24 -7.86
C ARG A 2 -12.84 1.97 -6.53
N THR A 3 -12.67 1.20 -5.46
CA THR A 3 -12.23 1.70 -4.16
C THR A 3 -10.83 1.18 -3.87
N VAL A 4 -9.90 2.07 -3.57
CA VAL A 4 -8.53 1.74 -3.19
C VAL A 4 -8.33 2.11 -1.72
N LEU A 5 -7.89 1.14 -0.92
CA LEU A 5 -7.46 1.34 0.45
C LEU A 5 -5.94 1.40 0.51
N VAL A 6 -5.40 2.52 0.95
CA VAL A 6 -3.99 2.66 1.32
C VAL A 6 -3.87 2.43 2.81
N TYR A 7 -3.18 1.37 3.19
CA TYR A 7 -3.00 0.93 4.58
C TYR A 7 -1.58 1.27 5.04
N ILE A 8 -1.47 2.30 5.88
CA ILE A 8 -0.19 2.87 6.32
C ILE A 8 0.10 2.43 7.75
N VAL A 9 1.26 1.80 7.94
CA VAL A 9 1.80 1.44 9.26
C VAL A 9 3.11 2.17 9.45
N GLY A 10 3.04 3.31 10.13
CA GLY A 10 4.14 4.29 10.25
C GLY A 10 4.83 4.34 11.62
N ASP A 11 4.26 3.73 12.67
CA ASP A 11 4.89 3.69 14.00
C ASP A 11 5.84 2.49 14.14
N ASN A 12 7.05 2.63 13.62
CA ASN A 12 8.15 1.69 13.87
C ASN A 12 9.00 2.06 15.10
N GLY A 13 8.53 2.99 15.94
CA GLY A 13 9.24 3.49 17.10
C GLY A 13 10.15 4.69 16.83
N VAL A 14 10.25 5.15 15.57
CA VAL A 14 10.97 6.37 15.17
C VAL A 14 10.07 7.25 14.30
N SER A 15 10.23 8.57 14.42
CA SER A 15 9.34 9.53 13.76
C SER A 15 9.61 9.75 12.26
N GLU A 16 10.69 9.18 11.72
CA GLU A 16 11.13 9.45 10.36
C GLU A 16 10.12 8.97 9.31
N LEU A 17 9.67 7.72 9.38
CA LEU A 17 8.65 7.19 8.48
C LEU A 17 7.34 7.97 8.56
N SER A 18 6.92 8.35 9.76
CA SER A 18 5.71 9.18 9.93
C SER A 18 5.83 10.53 9.23
N SER A 19 7.03 11.10 9.15
CA SER A 19 7.29 12.34 8.41
C SER A 19 7.20 12.13 6.90
N LEU A 20 7.76 11.03 6.39
CA LEU A 20 7.66 10.64 4.97
C LEU A 20 6.21 10.37 4.57
N PHE A 21 5.46 9.67 5.41
CA PHE A 21 4.04 9.37 5.13
C PHE A 21 3.14 10.61 5.11
N LYS A 22 3.47 11.66 5.85
CA LYS A 22 2.78 12.95 5.73
C LYS A 22 2.98 13.58 4.35
N VAL A 23 4.17 13.47 3.78
CA VAL A 23 4.45 13.90 2.41
C VAL A 23 3.66 13.06 1.42
N ASN A 24 3.71 11.73 1.56
CA ASN A 24 2.95 10.81 0.72
C ASN A 24 1.44 11.08 0.76
N PHE A 25 0.90 11.40 1.93
CA PHE A 25 -0.51 11.76 2.07
C PHE A 25 -0.87 13.05 1.31
N SER A 26 0.02 14.06 1.34
CA SER A 26 -0.13 15.27 0.53
C SER A 26 -0.10 14.96 -0.98
N ASP A 27 0.79 14.07 -1.40
CA ASP A 27 0.91 13.65 -2.79
C ASP A 27 -0.29 12.81 -3.25
N MET A 28 -0.87 11.97 -2.36
CA MET A 28 -2.13 11.26 -2.63
C MET A 28 -3.26 12.24 -2.92
N LYS A 29 -3.36 13.33 -2.15
CA LYS A 29 -4.35 14.39 -2.42
C LYS A 29 -4.15 15.02 -3.79
N ALA A 30 -2.89 15.35 -4.13
CA ALA A 30 -2.56 15.93 -5.43
C ALA A 30 -2.86 14.96 -6.59
N GLY A 31 -2.56 13.66 -6.43
CA GLY A 31 -2.90 12.63 -7.42
C GLY A 31 -4.40 12.45 -7.62
N MET A 32 -5.17 12.58 -6.53
CA MET A 32 -6.63 12.50 -6.62
C MET A 32 -7.27 13.70 -7.35
N GLU A 33 -6.58 14.82 -7.56
CA GLU A 33 -7.11 15.93 -8.37
C GLU A 33 -7.30 15.54 -9.84
N GLU A 34 -6.63 14.51 -10.32
CA GLU A 34 -6.69 14.01 -11.70
C GLU A 34 -7.68 12.84 -11.90
N VAL A 35 -8.39 12.43 -10.84
CA VAL A 35 -9.25 11.24 -10.84
C VAL A 35 -10.73 11.60 -10.95
N ASP A 36 -11.51 10.80 -11.68
CA ASP A 36 -12.97 10.91 -11.72
C ASP A 36 -13.63 10.39 -10.44
N TYR A 37 -14.01 11.29 -9.56
CA TYR A 37 -14.62 10.97 -8.27
C TYR A 37 -15.99 10.29 -8.34
N SER A 38 -16.65 10.33 -9.48
CA SER A 38 -17.96 9.68 -9.64
C SER A 38 -17.87 8.16 -9.58
N LYS A 39 -16.65 7.61 -9.79
CA LYS A 39 -16.40 6.17 -9.88
C LYS A 39 -15.24 5.68 -9.03
N CYS A 40 -14.52 6.58 -8.37
CA CYS A 40 -13.26 6.28 -7.73
C CYS A 40 -13.23 6.79 -6.29
N ASN A 41 -12.82 5.93 -5.36
CA ASN A 41 -12.64 6.29 -3.97
C ASN A 41 -11.22 5.93 -3.53
N LEU A 42 -10.51 6.89 -2.95
CA LEU A 42 -9.26 6.64 -2.25
C LEU A 42 -9.49 6.82 -0.75
N VAL A 43 -9.24 5.76 -0.02
CA VAL A 43 -9.39 5.71 1.43
C VAL A 43 -8.03 5.38 2.04
N VAL A 44 -7.66 6.07 3.10
CA VAL A 44 -6.36 5.91 3.75
C VAL A 44 -6.57 5.53 5.21
N TYR A 45 -6.08 4.38 5.61
CA TYR A 45 -5.86 4.05 7.00
C TYR A 45 -4.47 4.56 7.38
N SER A 46 -4.41 5.42 8.37
CA SER A 46 -3.19 6.11 8.77
C SER A 46 -2.88 5.80 10.22
N GLU A 47 -1.82 5.04 10.46
CA GLU A 47 -1.23 4.77 11.77
C GLU A 47 0.15 5.40 11.80
N MET A 48 0.38 6.34 12.73
CA MET A 48 1.58 7.19 12.81
C MET A 48 2.09 7.31 14.24
N VAL A 49 3.39 7.58 14.37
CA VAL A 49 4.02 7.87 15.68
C VAL A 49 3.33 9.05 16.36
N ASN A 50 3.00 8.90 17.63
CA ASN A 50 2.37 9.91 18.47
C ASN A 50 1.00 10.40 17.97
N ASP A 51 0.29 9.56 17.24
CA ASP A 51 -1.08 9.81 16.80
C ASP A 51 -1.91 8.52 16.98
N VAL A 52 -3.22 8.67 17.03
CA VAL A 52 -4.14 7.53 17.01
C VAL A 52 -4.47 7.17 15.56
N PRO A 53 -4.84 5.91 15.27
CA PRO A 53 -5.18 5.54 13.90
C PRO A 53 -6.42 6.24 13.39
N HIS A 54 -6.41 6.60 12.11
CA HIS A 54 -7.53 7.22 11.43
C HIS A 54 -7.88 6.49 10.13
N LEU A 55 -9.17 6.44 9.79
CA LEU A 55 -9.63 6.10 8.45
C LEU A 55 -10.12 7.37 7.77
N ILE A 56 -9.49 7.73 6.65
CA ILE A 56 -9.65 9.02 6.00
C ILE A 56 -10.06 8.78 4.55
N SER A 57 -11.10 9.44 4.08
CA SER A 57 -11.46 9.46 2.66
C SER A 57 -10.92 10.74 2.01
N LEU A 58 -10.31 10.61 0.85
CA LEU A 58 -9.93 11.73 0.00
C LEU A 58 -11.04 12.00 -0.99
N LYS A 59 -11.71 13.15 -0.83
CA LYS A 59 -12.88 13.53 -1.62
C LYS A 59 -12.71 14.88 -2.28
N GLN A 60 -13.33 15.05 -3.42
CA GLN A 60 -13.48 16.38 -4.01
C GLN A 60 -14.60 17.15 -3.33
N LYS A 61 -14.29 18.37 -2.87
CA LYS A 61 -15.26 19.32 -2.33
C LYS A 61 -14.95 20.70 -2.87
N ASN A 62 -15.92 21.32 -3.56
CA ASN A 62 -15.78 22.65 -4.16
C ASN A 62 -14.53 22.77 -5.09
N GLY A 63 -14.28 21.76 -5.91
CA GLY A 63 -13.17 21.75 -6.86
C GLY A 63 -11.79 21.47 -6.26
N LYS A 64 -11.71 21.12 -4.97
CA LYS A 64 -10.46 20.76 -4.29
C LYS A 64 -10.59 19.41 -3.63
N VAL A 65 -9.48 18.69 -3.56
CA VAL A 65 -9.39 17.44 -2.78
C VAL A 65 -9.23 17.77 -1.30
N VAL A 66 -10.15 17.27 -0.50
CA VAL A 66 -10.15 17.39 0.95
C VAL A 66 -10.04 16.02 1.61
N ALA A 67 -9.38 15.99 2.76
CA ALA A 67 -9.38 14.83 3.63
C ALA A 67 -10.60 14.90 4.56
N ASP A 68 -11.37 13.82 4.61
CA ASP A 68 -12.54 13.66 5.47
C ASP A 68 -12.28 12.47 6.40
N THR A 69 -12.03 12.74 7.68
CA THR A 69 -11.80 11.68 8.68
C THR A 69 -13.13 10.99 8.99
N LEU A 70 -13.23 9.73 8.58
CA LEU A 70 -14.42 8.91 8.78
C LEU A 70 -14.45 8.29 10.17
N PHE A 71 -13.30 7.80 10.63
CA PHE A 71 -13.12 7.16 11.93
C PHE A 71 -11.81 7.60 12.55
N THR A 72 -11.85 7.76 13.86
CA THR A 72 -10.69 7.82 14.74
C THR A 72 -10.78 6.61 15.68
N TYR A 73 -9.76 5.78 15.68
CA TYR A 73 -9.71 4.57 16.48
C TYR A 73 -8.98 4.84 17.79
N ASP A 74 -9.27 4.03 18.78
CA ASP A 74 -8.37 3.87 19.92
C ASP A 74 -7.04 3.26 19.44
N GLU A 75 -6.00 3.36 20.26
CA GLU A 75 -4.72 2.74 19.97
C GLU A 75 -4.91 1.23 19.74
N GLN A 76 -4.47 0.73 18.59
CA GLN A 76 -4.60 -0.66 18.19
C GLN A 76 -3.39 -1.10 17.38
N ASN A 77 -3.11 -2.41 17.38
CA ASN A 77 -2.04 -2.97 16.56
C ASN A 77 -2.52 -3.10 15.08
N PRO A 78 -2.01 -2.29 14.15
CA PRO A 78 -2.42 -2.37 12.75
C PRO A 78 -1.98 -3.64 12.04
N LEU A 79 -1.07 -4.41 12.64
CA LEU A 79 -0.56 -5.69 12.14
C LEU A 79 -1.24 -6.91 12.79
N ASP A 80 -2.30 -6.67 13.56
CA ASP A 80 -3.23 -7.73 13.97
C ASP A 80 -4.21 -7.98 12.83
N LYS A 81 -4.41 -9.26 12.47
CA LYS A 81 -5.24 -9.62 11.30
C LYS A 81 -6.71 -9.26 11.46
N GLU A 82 -7.25 -9.33 12.68
CA GLU A 82 -8.62 -8.97 13.00
C GLU A 82 -8.81 -7.45 12.90
N VAL A 83 -7.82 -6.66 13.34
CA VAL A 83 -7.81 -5.20 13.17
C VAL A 83 -7.77 -4.83 11.70
N MET A 84 -6.87 -5.42 10.92
CA MET A 84 -6.78 -5.17 9.48
C MET A 84 -8.08 -5.55 8.76
N ALA A 85 -8.62 -6.73 9.04
CA ALA A 85 -9.89 -7.19 8.45
C ALA A 85 -11.06 -6.26 8.82
N SER A 86 -11.10 -5.75 10.05
CA SER A 86 -12.12 -4.79 10.48
C SER A 86 -12.04 -3.47 9.70
N VAL A 87 -10.85 -2.90 9.55
CA VAL A 87 -10.63 -1.67 8.77
C VAL A 87 -11.03 -1.86 7.29
N ILE A 88 -10.66 -3.00 6.70
CA ILE A 88 -11.05 -3.35 5.33
C ILE A 88 -12.57 -3.44 5.22
N SER A 89 -13.23 -4.17 6.13
CA SER A 89 -14.69 -4.35 6.13
C SER A 89 -15.42 -3.01 6.28
N GLN A 90 -14.93 -2.11 7.12
CA GLN A 90 -15.46 -0.76 7.24
C GLN A 90 -15.30 0.00 5.93
N THR A 91 -14.12 -0.06 5.30
CA THR A 91 -13.87 0.59 4.01
C THR A 91 -14.83 0.10 2.94
N VAL A 92 -14.99 -1.23 2.81
CA VAL A 92 -15.92 -1.86 1.85
C VAL A 92 -17.37 -1.45 2.12
N SER A 93 -17.77 -1.37 3.38
CA SER A 93 -19.14 -0.97 3.77
C SER A 93 -19.45 0.48 3.41
N TYR A 94 -18.50 1.39 3.59
CA TYR A 94 -18.69 2.82 3.28
C TYR A 94 -18.50 3.15 1.81
N PHE A 95 -17.68 2.38 1.10
CA PHE A 95 -17.33 2.60 -0.31
C PHE A 95 -17.48 1.30 -1.12
N PRO A 96 -18.70 0.76 -1.25
CA PRO A 96 -18.92 -0.39 -2.10
C PRO A 96 -18.59 -0.05 -3.55
N ALA A 97 -17.90 -0.95 -4.25
CA ALA A 97 -17.40 -0.74 -5.60
C ALA A 97 -17.38 -2.03 -6.43
N ASP A 98 -17.26 -1.90 -7.74
CA ASP A 98 -17.16 -3.03 -8.66
C ASP A 98 -15.80 -3.74 -8.55
N SER A 99 -14.76 -3.02 -8.14
CA SER A 99 -13.43 -3.57 -7.90
C SER A 99 -12.74 -2.85 -6.74
N TYR A 100 -11.74 -3.51 -6.16
CA TYR A 100 -10.96 -2.98 -5.05
C TYR A 100 -9.47 -3.07 -5.35
N GLY A 101 -8.71 -2.11 -4.84
CA GLY A 101 -7.25 -2.13 -4.79
C GLY A 101 -6.77 -1.99 -3.35
N PHE A 102 -5.61 -2.53 -3.07
CA PHE A 102 -4.97 -2.42 -1.76
C PHE A 102 -3.51 -1.99 -1.91
N VAL A 103 -3.12 -0.98 -1.15
CA VAL A 103 -1.73 -0.51 -1.06
C VAL A 103 -1.27 -0.71 0.37
N PHE A 104 -0.18 -1.43 0.56
CA PHE A 104 0.45 -1.60 1.87
C PHE A 104 1.72 -0.78 1.94
N LEU A 105 1.78 0.15 2.88
CA LEU A 105 2.88 1.08 3.06
C LEU A 105 3.45 0.93 4.47
N SER A 106 4.65 0.35 4.57
CA SER A 106 5.39 0.13 5.80
C SER A 106 6.79 -0.39 5.49
N HIS A 107 7.61 -0.60 6.51
CA HIS A 107 8.77 -1.48 6.37
C HIS A 107 8.36 -2.93 6.12
N SER A 108 9.19 -3.68 5.42
CA SER A 108 9.06 -5.13 5.31
C SER A 108 10.42 -5.81 5.09
N SER A 109 10.49 -7.09 5.43
CA SER A 109 11.66 -7.93 5.23
C SER A 109 11.39 -9.11 4.29
N SER A 110 10.33 -9.02 3.49
CA SER A 110 9.87 -10.12 2.65
C SER A 110 9.43 -11.34 3.46
N TRP A 111 9.78 -12.53 2.99
CA TRP A 111 9.53 -13.79 3.69
C TRP A 111 10.62 -14.14 4.72
N VAL A 112 11.69 -13.35 4.81
CA VAL A 112 12.81 -13.61 5.73
C VAL A 112 12.35 -13.43 7.17
N PRO A 113 12.53 -14.42 8.05
CA PRO A 113 12.09 -14.32 9.45
C PRO A 113 12.80 -13.18 10.17
N ALA A 114 12.07 -12.44 10.99
CA ALA A 114 12.71 -11.62 12.01
C ALA A 114 13.64 -12.49 12.87
N SER A 115 14.82 -12.01 13.15
CA SER A 115 16.01 -12.72 13.63
C SER A 115 15.89 -13.58 14.91
N ASN A 116 14.71 -13.72 15.51
CA ASN A 116 14.50 -14.46 16.75
C ASN A 116 13.41 -15.54 16.71
N ASN A 117 12.74 -15.77 15.57
CA ASN A 117 11.81 -16.90 15.42
C ASN A 117 11.89 -17.45 13.99
N ALA A 118 12.43 -18.64 13.84
CA ALA A 118 12.69 -19.30 12.55
C ALA A 118 11.47 -19.58 11.66
N ASN A 119 10.25 -19.11 12.01
CA ASN A 119 9.01 -19.42 11.32
C ASN A 119 8.19 -18.21 10.90
N SER A 120 8.64 -16.96 11.07
CA SER A 120 7.84 -15.79 10.74
C SER A 120 8.29 -15.14 9.44
N ARG A 121 7.47 -15.27 8.42
CA ARG A 121 7.47 -14.45 7.20
C ARG A 121 6.78 -13.14 7.56
N SER A 122 7.48 -12.00 7.53
CA SER A 122 6.97 -10.79 8.16
C SER A 122 6.77 -9.64 7.19
N ILE A 123 5.62 -9.02 7.31
CA ILE A 123 5.21 -7.81 6.62
C ILE A 123 4.88 -6.74 7.67
N GLY A 124 5.34 -5.51 7.41
CA GLY A 124 5.11 -4.37 8.28
C GLY A 124 5.95 -4.39 9.57
N TYR A 125 6.13 -3.22 10.12
CA TYR A 125 6.72 -3.03 11.44
C TYR A 125 5.88 -2.05 12.22
N TYR A 126 5.30 -2.53 13.32
CA TYR A 126 4.61 -1.70 14.30
C TYR A 126 5.27 -1.90 15.66
N ARG A 127 6.04 -0.91 16.11
CA ARG A 127 6.81 -1.00 17.36
C ARG A 127 7.72 -2.25 17.35
N ARG A 128 7.29 -3.34 18.02
CA ARG A 128 8.01 -4.62 18.06
C ARG A 128 7.23 -5.77 17.43
N THR A 129 6.13 -5.47 16.74
CA THR A 129 5.27 -6.47 16.12
C THR A 129 5.38 -6.44 14.61
N GLN A 130 5.12 -7.57 14.01
CA GLN A 130 5.11 -7.82 12.58
C GLN A 130 3.95 -8.76 12.27
N MET A 131 3.50 -8.79 11.04
CA MET A 131 2.46 -9.71 10.57
C MET A 131 3.08 -10.79 9.69
N ASN A 132 2.59 -12.01 9.78
CA ASN A 132 2.93 -13.09 8.86
C ASN A 132 2.18 -12.94 7.54
N ILE A 133 2.78 -13.39 6.43
CA ILE A 133 2.12 -13.34 5.12
C ILE A 133 0.81 -14.15 5.09
N PRO A 134 0.70 -15.35 5.69
CA PRO A 134 -0.58 -16.05 5.78
C PRO A 134 -1.66 -15.29 6.55
N ASP A 135 -1.33 -14.59 7.63
CA ASP A 135 -2.27 -13.75 8.38
C ASP A 135 -2.73 -12.55 7.54
N PHE A 136 -1.81 -11.94 6.79
CA PHE A 136 -2.13 -10.88 5.83
C PHE A 136 -3.09 -11.39 4.73
N ARG A 137 -2.80 -12.56 4.14
CA ARG A 137 -3.70 -13.22 3.19
C ARG A 137 -5.09 -13.43 3.78
N GLU A 138 -5.17 -13.95 5.00
CA GLU A 138 -6.44 -14.21 5.69
C GLU A 138 -7.23 -12.91 5.91
N ALA A 139 -6.57 -11.83 6.36
CA ALA A 139 -7.21 -10.52 6.54
C ALA A 139 -7.81 -10.00 5.22
N LEU A 140 -7.06 -10.09 4.11
CA LEU A 140 -7.55 -9.66 2.80
C LEU A 140 -8.72 -10.53 2.32
N SER A 141 -8.56 -11.85 2.33
CA SER A 141 -9.55 -12.78 1.78
C SER A 141 -10.84 -12.87 2.57
N SER A 142 -10.81 -12.60 3.88
CA SER A 142 -12.00 -12.61 4.74
C SER A 142 -12.79 -11.30 4.67
N ALA A 143 -12.14 -10.17 4.39
CA ALA A 143 -12.75 -8.85 4.52
C ALA A 143 -13.14 -8.21 3.18
N PHE A 144 -12.41 -8.48 2.09
CA PHE A 144 -12.83 -8.08 0.76
C PHE A 144 -13.86 -9.07 0.18
N PRO A 145 -14.93 -8.58 -0.47
CA PRO A 145 -16.00 -9.45 -0.98
C PRO A 145 -15.62 -10.27 -2.21
N LYS A 146 -14.46 -9.99 -2.80
CA LYS A 146 -13.90 -10.62 -4.00
C LYS A 146 -12.40 -10.38 -4.07
N PRO A 147 -11.65 -11.11 -4.91
CA PRO A 147 -10.25 -10.83 -5.15
C PRO A 147 -10.03 -9.37 -5.59
N LEU A 148 -8.95 -8.79 -5.13
CA LEU A 148 -8.56 -7.42 -5.44
C LEU A 148 -8.19 -7.28 -6.92
N LYS A 149 -8.38 -6.10 -7.50
CA LYS A 149 -7.82 -5.81 -8.82
C LYS A 149 -6.30 -5.77 -8.77
N PHE A 150 -5.73 -5.21 -7.70
CA PHE A 150 -4.30 -5.21 -7.46
C PHE A 150 -3.96 -5.13 -5.98
N ILE A 151 -2.77 -5.63 -5.65
CA ILE A 151 -2.05 -5.33 -4.43
C ILE A 151 -0.77 -4.60 -4.84
N LEU A 152 -0.52 -3.42 -4.27
CA LEU A 152 0.74 -2.70 -4.38
C LEU A 152 1.43 -2.71 -3.02
N PHE A 153 2.62 -3.29 -2.96
CA PHE A 153 3.50 -3.15 -1.82
C PHE A 153 4.44 -1.96 -2.00
N ASP A 154 4.16 -0.89 -1.30
CA ASP A 154 5.10 0.21 -1.11
C ASP A 154 5.98 -0.11 0.12
N SER A 155 6.76 -1.16 -0.05
CA SER A 155 7.56 -1.82 1.00
C SER A 155 8.74 -2.56 0.37
N CYS A 156 9.84 -2.64 1.10
CA CYS A 156 11.05 -3.31 0.63
C CYS A 156 10.85 -4.82 0.45
N ASN A 157 11.48 -5.40 -0.58
CA ASN A 157 11.67 -6.83 -0.79
C ASN A 157 10.38 -7.68 -0.88
N MET A 158 9.23 -7.10 -1.20
CA MET A 158 7.96 -7.84 -1.21
C MET A 158 7.72 -8.66 -2.48
N GLN A 159 8.43 -8.40 -3.59
CA GLN A 159 8.27 -9.14 -4.84
C GLN A 159 9.13 -10.41 -4.85
N SER A 160 8.90 -11.29 -3.89
CA SER A 160 9.47 -12.64 -3.87
C SER A 160 8.45 -13.67 -4.33
N VAL A 161 8.93 -14.81 -4.86
CA VAL A 161 8.06 -15.88 -5.33
C VAL A 161 7.22 -16.48 -4.21
N GLU A 162 7.75 -16.51 -2.99
CA GLU A 162 7.03 -17.02 -1.81
C GLU A 162 5.86 -16.14 -1.43
N VAL A 163 6.05 -14.81 -1.42
CA VAL A 163 4.98 -13.84 -1.15
C VAL A 163 3.95 -13.89 -2.27
N ALA A 164 4.40 -13.88 -3.52
CA ALA A 164 3.53 -13.96 -4.68
C ALA A 164 2.68 -15.24 -4.66
N TYR A 165 3.30 -16.40 -4.38
CA TYR A 165 2.58 -17.67 -4.30
C TYR A 165 1.54 -17.68 -3.17
N GLU A 166 1.87 -17.14 -1.99
CA GLU A 166 0.93 -17.09 -0.87
C GLU A 166 -0.28 -16.20 -1.18
N LEU A 167 -0.10 -15.10 -1.90
CA LEU A 167 -1.15 -14.12 -2.21
C LEU A 167 -1.84 -14.34 -3.56
N ARG A 168 -1.55 -15.45 -4.27
CA ARG A 168 -2.02 -15.72 -5.65
C ARG A 168 -3.54 -15.65 -5.84
N ASP A 169 -4.32 -15.97 -4.79
CA ASP A 169 -5.77 -15.97 -4.83
C ASP A 169 -6.38 -14.65 -4.32
N CYS A 170 -5.55 -13.70 -3.85
CA CYS A 170 -6.00 -12.45 -3.25
C CYS A 170 -6.22 -11.33 -4.26
N SER A 171 -5.52 -11.35 -5.39
CA SER A 171 -5.59 -10.27 -6.38
C SER A 171 -5.32 -10.76 -7.80
N GLU A 172 -5.73 -9.95 -8.79
CA GLU A 172 -5.38 -10.18 -10.19
C GLU A 172 -3.94 -9.76 -10.49
N TYR A 173 -3.52 -8.62 -9.92
CA TYR A 173 -2.16 -8.11 -10.07
C TYR A 173 -1.45 -7.96 -8.73
N PHE A 174 -0.20 -8.34 -8.71
CA PHE A 174 0.72 -8.16 -7.59
C PHE A 174 1.88 -7.27 -8.02
N ILE A 175 2.04 -6.12 -7.37
CA ILE A 175 3.01 -5.09 -7.72
C ILE A 175 3.89 -4.82 -6.51
N GLY A 176 5.20 -4.85 -6.70
CA GLY A 176 6.16 -4.60 -5.64
C GLY A 176 7.59 -4.53 -6.14
N SER A 177 8.53 -4.43 -5.21
CA SER A 177 9.96 -4.43 -5.52
C SER A 177 10.62 -5.71 -5.01
N PRO A 178 11.48 -6.35 -5.82
CA PRO A 178 12.30 -7.47 -5.36
C PRO A 178 13.48 -7.02 -4.48
N THR A 179 13.70 -5.71 -4.38
CA THR A 179 14.79 -5.09 -3.61
C THR A 179 14.26 -4.07 -2.61
N GLU A 180 15.16 -3.44 -1.88
CA GLU A 180 14.82 -2.26 -1.09
C GLU A 180 14.31 -1.12 -1.99
N ILE A 181 13.44 -0.29 -1.44
CA ILE A 181 12.93 0.91 -2.08
C ILE A 181 13.39 2.16 -1.33
N PRO A 182 13.47 3.33 -1.99
CA PRO A 182 13.78 4.59 -1.32
C PRO A 182 12.78 4.92 -0.21
N GLY A 183 13.25 5.54 0.87
CA GLY A 183 12.41 5.92 2.02
C GLY A 183 11.12 6.68 1.67
N PRO A 184 11.12 7.63 0.71
CA PRO A 184 9.89 8.30 0.27
C PRO A 184 8.83 7.36 -0.33
N GLY A 185 9.21 6.15 -0.78
CA GLY A 185 8.27 5.18 -1.34
C GLY A 185 7.69 5.59 -2.69
N ALA A 186 6.46 5.19 -2.93
CA ALA A 186 5.77 5.47 -4.17
C ALA A 186 5.54 6.99 -4.39
N PRO A 187 5.76 7.50 -5.61
CA PRO A 187 5.43 8.88 -5.96
C PRO A 187 3.92 9.03 -6.14
N TYR A 188 3.17 9.11 -5.05
CA TYR A 188 1.71 9.00 -5.02
C TYR A 188 0.99 10.01 -5.92
N LYS A 189 1.54 11.20 -6.14
CA LYS A 189 0.98 12.15 -7.10
C LYS A 189 0.89 11.55 -8.52
N ALA A 190 1.89 10.77 -8.92
CA ALA A 190 1.92 10.12 -10.23
C ALA A 190 1.20 8.76 -10.23
N VAL A 191 1.30 8.01 -9.14
CA VAL A 191 0.80 6.63 -9.06
C VAL A 191 -0.71 6.56 -8.80
N VAL A 192 -1.27 7.50 -8.02
CA VAL A 192 -2.70 7.48 -7.67
C VAL A 192 -3.63 7.52 -8.88
N PRO A 193 -3.44 8.37 -9.89
CA PRO A 193 -4.30 8.33 -11.09
C PRO A 193 -4.28 6.97 -11.78
N GLU A 194 -3.11 6.31 -11.83
CA GLU A 194 -2.94 5.02 -12.48
C GLU A 194 -3.62 3.86 -11.73
N MET A 195 -3.86 4.00 -10.44
CA MET A 195 -4.63 3.02 -9.64
C MET A 195 -6.09 2.89 -10.09
N PHE A 196 -6.60 3.85 -10.86
CA PHE A 196 -7.98 3.93 -11.31
C PHE A 196 -8.14 3.73 -12.82
N THR A 197 -7.06 3.46 -13.55
CA THR A 197 -7.13 3.11 -14.98
C THR A 197 -7.79 1.73 -15.17
N GLU A 198 -8.47 1.55 -16.29
CA GLU A 198 -9.17 0.30 -16.62
C GLU A 198 -8.27 -0.67 -17.39
N THR A 199 -7.31 -0.14 -18.14
CA THR A 199 -6.40 -0.93 -18.99
C THR A 199 -4.95 -0.72 -18.55
N ASN A 200 -4.14 -1.76 -18.65
CA ASN A 200 -2.70 -1.74 -18.32
C ASN A 200 -2.38 -1.24 -16.92
N LEU A 201 -3.32 -1.36 -15.98
CA LEU A 201 -3.25 -0.79 -14.64
C LEU A 201 -1.92 -1.07 -13.95
N ALA A 202 -1.50 -2.33 -13.90
CA ALA A 202 -0.28 -2.72 -13.19
C ALA A 202 0.98 -2.16 -13.86
N THR A 203 1.03 -2.17 -15.19
CA THR A 203 2.11 -1.57 -15.96
C THR A 203 2.15 -0.06 -15.75
N ASN A 204 1.01 0.62 -15.81
CA ASN A 204 0.93 2.06 -15.62
C ASN A 204 1.43 2.46 -14.22
N ILE A 205 1.01 1.73 -13.17
CA ILE A 205 1.50 1.96 -11.80
C ILE A 205 3.02 1.79 -11.72
N ALA A 206 3.56 0.70 -12.28
CA ALA A 206 4.99 0.42 -12.25
C ALA A 206 5.80 1.46 -13.03
N GLU A 207 5.33 1.86 -14.21
CA GLU A 207 5.97 2.89 -15.04
C GLU A 207 5.94 4.26 -14.37
N ALA A 208 4.84 4.64 -13.72
CA ALA A 208 4.74 5.89 -12.97
C ALA A 208 5.73 5.89 -11.78
N TYR A 209 5.85 4.75 -11.07
CA TYR A 209 6.79 4.59 -9.97
C TYR A 209 8.24 4.69 -10.46
N TYR A 210 8.61 3.87 -11.43
CA TYR A 210 9.96 3.83 -11.99
C TYR A 210 10.36 5.15 -12.63
N GLY A 211 9.50 5.71 -13.48
CA GLY A 211 9.79 6.93 -14.24
C GLY A 211 10.01 8.18 -13.37
N TYR A 212 9.43 8.20 -12.16
CA TYR A 212 9.73 9.26 -11.19
C TYR A 212 11.18 9.18 -10.72
N TYR A 213 11.63 8.00 -10.28
CA TYR A 213 13.00 7.84 -9.75
C TYR A 213 14.06 7.91 -10.85
N GLU A 214 13.75 7.48 -12.05
CA GLU A 214 14.66 7.62 -13.19
C GLU A 214 14.93 9.09 -13.55
N LYS A 215 13.90 9.95 -13.47
CA LYS A 215 13.96 11.34 -13.98
C LYS A 215 14.16 12.38 -12.90
N SER A 216 13.62 12.16 -11.73
CA SER A 216 13.47 13.19 -10.70
C SER A 216 14.25 12.91 -9.42
N TYR A 217 14.72 11.69 -9.23
CA TYR A 217 15.44 11.31 -8.03
C TYR A 217 16.93 11.67 -8.13
N THR A 218 17.41 12.47 -7.20
CA THR A 218 18.80 12.98 -7.16
C THR A 218 19.73 12.16 -6.26
N GLY A 219 19.24 11.10 -5.65
CA GLY A 219 19.98 10.29 -4.68
C GLY A 219 19.88 10.81 -3.24
N VAL A 220 19.08 11.85 -3.00
CA VAL A 220 18.85 12.40 -1.65
C VAL A 220 17.35 12.35 -1.35
N ALA A 221 16.97 11.66 -0.29
CA ALA A 221 15.59 11.66 0.15
C ALA A 221 15.16 13.03 0.67
N PRO A 222 14.06 13.62 0.18
CA PRO A 222 13.70 15.01 0.48
C PRO A 222 13.43 15.29 1.97
N VAL A 223 13.03 14.27 2.73
CA VAL A 223 12.68 14.42 4.14
C VAL A 223 13.80 13.97 5.07
N SER A 224 14.42 12.81 4.79
CA SER A 224 15.51 12.27 5.62
C SER A 224 16.86 12.85 5.29
N ASN A 225 16.99 13.50 4.14
CA ASN A 225 18.28 13.98 3.60
C ASN A 225 19.33 12.86 3.45
N GLU A 226 18.88 11.63 3.33
CA GLU A 226 19.74 10.47 3.11
C GLU A 226 20.06 10.30 1.63
N ASN A 227 21.30 9.91 1.34
CA ASN A 227 21.71 9.53 -0.01
C ASN A 227 21.18 8.13 -0.34
N TRP A 228 20.36 8.03 -1.37
CA TRP A 228 19.98 6.75 -1.96
C TRP A 228 20.90 6.44 -3.15
N THR A 229 21.72 5.42 -3.01
CA THR A 229 22.69 5.01 -4.05
C THR A 229 22.24 3.74 -4.78
N GLY A 230 21.17 3.10 -4.33
CA GLY A 230 20.57 1.96 -5.00
C GLY A 230 19.65 2.39 -6.14
N GLY A 231 19.40 1.48 -7.06
CA GLY A 231 18.37 1.64 -8.09
C GLY A 231 16.97 1.43 -7.52
N VAL A 232 15.95 1.73 -8.34
CA VAL A 232 14.57 1.32 -8.09
C VAL A 232 14.21 0.20 -9.05
N ALA A 233 13.71 -0.90 -8.52
CA ALA A 233 13.16 -2.00 -9.32
C ALA A 233 11.68 -2.17 -8.95
N THR A 234 10.81 -2.17 -9.94
CA THR A 234 9.39 -2.44 -9.76
C THR A 234 8.98 -3.56 -10.71
N SER A 235 8.32 -4.56 -10.17
CA SER A 235 7.85 -5.72 -10.91
C SER A 235 6.35 -5.89 -10.75
N CYS A 236 5.69 -6.32 -11.82
CA CYS A 236 4.27 -6.66 -11.83
C CYS A 236 4.12 -8.13 -12.17
N LEU A 237 3.34 -8.83 -11.38
CA LEU A 237 2.93 -10.19 -11.63
C LEU A 237 1.44 -10.21 -11.93
N LEU A 238 1.05 -10.83 -13.04
CA LEU A 238 -0.34 -11.17 -13.33
C LEU A 238 -0.57 -12.60 -12.89
N TYR A 239 -1.55 -12.81 -12.01
CA TYR A 239 -1.99 -14.15 -11.65
C TYR A 239 -2.97 -14.65 -12.72
N THR A 240 -2.56 -15.66 -13.47
CA THR A 240 -3.43 -16.35 -14.44
C THR A 240 -3.72 -17.76 -13.93
N SER A 241 -4.94 -18.22 -14.12
CA SER A 241 -5.34 -19.58 -13.76
C SER A 241 -4.72 -20.65 -14.68
N ASP A 242 -4.17 -20.26 -15.84
CA ASP A 242 -3.84 -21.18 -16.92
C ASP A 242 -2.33 -21.49 -17.06
N ALA A 243 -1.48 -21.01 -16.18
CA ALA A 243 -0.02 -21.29 -16.23
C ALA A 243 0.35 -22.73 -15.83
N ALA A 244 -0.62 -23.57 -15.50
CA ALA A 244 -0.39 -24.96 -15.09
C ALA A 244 -0.81 -26.01 -16.14
N ASP A 245 -1.39 -25.58 -17.29
CA ASP A 245 -1.95 -26.47 -18.29
C ASP A 245 -1.21 -26.44 -19.64
N GLU A 246 -0.02 -25.81 -19.72
CA GLU A 246 0.87 -25.92 -20.89
C GLU A 246 2.13 -26.74 -20.62
#